data_3e2a38b921592ed733249c5ed88e0f7b
#
_entry.id   3e2a38b921592ed733249c5ed88e0f7b
#
_cell.length_a   1.000
_cell.length_b   1.000
_cell.length_c   1.000
_cell.angle_alpha   90.00
_cell.angle_beta   90.00
_cell.angle_gamma   90.00
#
_symmetry.space_group_name_H-M   'P 1'
#
loop_
_entity.id
_entity.type
_entity.pdbx_description
1 polymer ?
#
loop_
_entity_poly.entity_id
_entity_poly.type
_entity_poly.pdbx_seq_one_letter_code
_entity_poly.pdbx_strand_id
1 'polypeptide(L)'
;MPALDLRHRKNSFHVKSVQSKNMTKKNYRLLFLSTPVGALGSGIGGGVELTLQNAAKALIAKGHEVVIVAPEGSVTNVTKLTQIAGTIQTSAQTQVGADMVVLPQNSVLENMWSYARESQDQFDLLFNFAYDWLPLYLTPFFRRPIAHWISMSSLSPVMDTMVSKISALCPDAIAVNTRACADTFSHGDRLMIMGKGIDVTQYNFVTKPDKPSLAWVGRISPEKGLEDAVEAAQESGFPLHIFGLIQDQSYWLDIQASFPKAVLHYEGFLSTDGLQQKLGQCSALLMTPRWVEAFGNAAIEAFACGVPVISYRSGGLTEIVRHGKTGFLVEMGSVSGLIEAISKLDQIDRVTCRQQLEAEYSLEVWGDRLEKWFDKLISNYSKTQII
;
A
#
# COMPACT_ATOMS: atom_id res chain seq x y z
N MET A 1 59.19 34.72 -44.76
CA MET A 1 58.25 33.83 -44.08
C MET A 1 57.97 34.41 -42.73
N PRO A 2 56.74 34.95 -42.47
CA PRO A 2 56.39 35.49 -41.16
C PRO A 2 55.69 34.44 -40.30
N ALA A 3 56.00 34.49 -39.00
CA ALA A 3 55.47 33.63 -37.96
C ALA A 3 54.00 33.92 -37.63
N LEU A 4 53.21 32.87 -37.45
CA LEU A 4 51.80 32.97 -37.01
C LEU A 4 51.72 33.11 -35.49
N ASP A 5 51.11 34.23 -35.08
CA ASP A 5 50.75 34.58 -33.67
C ASP A 5 49.43 33.87 -33.29
N LEU A 6 49.45 32.90 -32.38
CA LEU A 6 48.31 32.20 -31.82
C LEU A 6 47.90 32.83 -30.48
N ARG A 7 47.00 33.83 -30.52
CA ARG A 7 46.39 34.37 -29.30
C ARG A 7 45.27 33.46 -28.81
N HIS A 8 45.46 32.93 -27.61
CA HIS A 8 44.44 32.20 -26.83
C HIS A 8 43.24 33.09 -26.51
N ARG A 9 42.07 32.77 -27.05
CA ARG A 9 40.79 33.25 -26.55
C ARG A 9 40.35 32.38 -25.39
N LYS A 10 40.40 32.90 -24.15
CA LYS A 10 39.73 32.34 -22.99
C LYS A 10 38.25 32.65 -23.11
N ASN A 11 37.44 31.62 -23.46
CA ASN A 11 35.99 31.68 -23.29
C ASN A 11 35.65 31.37 -21.81
N SER A 12 35.30 32.40 -21.05
CA SER A 12 34.74 32.29 -19.72
C SER A 12 33.28 31.87 -19.85
N PHE A 13 32.97 30.58 -19.63
CA PHE A 13 31.62 30.12 -19.40
C PHE A 13 31.14 30.61 -18.02
N HIS A 14 30.28 31.64 -18.02
CA HIS A 14 29.51 32.00 -16.83
C HIS A 14 28.47 30.91 -16.59
N VAL A 15 28.76 30.00 -15.66
CA VAL A 15 27.73 29.11 -15.07
C VAL A 15 26.85 30.02 -14.22
N LYS A 16 25.66 30.36 -14.72
CA LYS A 16 24.61 30.95 -13.90
C LYS A 16 24.22 29.91 -12.86
N SER A 17 24.60 30.13 -11.61
CA SER A 17 24.07 29.41 -10.47
C SER A 17 22.54 29.59 -10.47
N VAL A 18 21.83 28.51 -10.75
CA VAL A 18 20.38 28.42 -10.49
C VAL A 18 20.24 28.53 -8.98
N GLN A 19 19.88 29.70 -8.48
CA GLN A 19 19.44 29.86 -7.09
C GLN A 19 18.22 28.95 -6.91
N SER A 20 18.41 27.85 -6.18
CA SER A 20 17.29 27.10 -5.63
C SER A 20 16.47 28.08 -4.78
N LYS A 21 15.26 28.40 -5.24
CA LYS A 21 14.29 29.10 -4.40
C LYS A 21 14.16 28.26 -3.12
N ASN A 22 14.63 28.79 -1.99
CA ASN A 22 14.30 28.27 -0.67
C ASN A 22 12.77 28.30 -0.54
N MET A 23 12.11 27.21 -0.90
CA MET A 23 10.72 26.98 -0.52
C MET A 23 10.73 26.85 1.00
N THR A 24 10.13 27.81 1.69
CA THR A 24 9.88 27.72 3.13
C THR A 24 9.16 26.41 3.38
N LYS A 25 9.79 25.50 4.13
CA LYS A 25 9.23 24.19 4.48
C LYS A 25 7.92 24.44 5.22
N LYS A 26 6.80 24.00 4.66
CA LYS A 26 5.49 24.15 5.26
C LYS A 26 5.29 23.02 6.26
N ASN A 27 5.02 23.36 7.52
CA ASN A 27 4.66 22.38 8.54
C ASN A 27 3.15 22.38 8.70
N TYR A 28 2.49 21.30 8.30
CA TYR A 28 1.04 21.13 8.42
C TYR A 28 0.67 20.40 9.71
N ARG A 29 -0.50 20.73 10.23
CA ARG A 29 -1.20 19.96 11.26
C ARG A 29 -2.24 19.06 10.59
N LEU A 30 -2.08 17.77 10.71
CA LEU A 30 -2.82 16.75 9.96
C LEU A 30 -3.64 15.88 10.93
N LEU A 31 -4.92 15.65 10.61
CA LEU A 31 -5.78 14.74 11.35
C LEU A 31 -5.98 13.47 10.53
N PHE A 32 -5.49 12.34 11.01
CA PHE A 32 -5.66 11.03 10.38
C PHE A 32 -6.84 10.30 10.99
N LEU A 33 -7.79 9.87 10.15
CA LEU A 33 -8.95 9.08 10.58
C LEU A 33 -8.76 7.63 10.15
N SER A 34 -8.69 6.74 11.12
CA SER A 34 -8.48 5.31 10.93
C SER A 34 -9.71 4.62 10.33
N THR A 35 -9.57 3.33 10.03
CA THR A 35 -10.69 2.47 9.64
C THR A 35 -11.59 2.14 10.84
N PRO A 36 -12.92 1.98 10.63
CA PRO A 36 -13.84 1.57 11.69
C PRO A 36 -13.89 0.05 11.94
N VAL A 37 -13.06 -0.74 11.23
CA VAL A 37 -13.15 -2.21 11.22
C VAL A 37 -12.54 -2.84 12.47
N GLY A 38 -11.64 -2.14 13.16
CA GLY A 38 -10.99 -2.63 14.38
C GLY A 38 -10.08 -1.58 15.01
N ALA A 39 -9.62 -1.86 16.20
CA ALA A 39 -8.64 -1.01 16.87
C ALA A 39 -7.32 -0.98 16.09
N LEU A 40 -6.73 0.19 15.93
CA LEU A 40 -5.41 0.36 15.29
C LEU A 40 -4.35 -0.41 16.09
N GLY A 41 -3.56 -1.24 15.42
CA GLY A 41 -2.56 -2.11 16.04
C GLY A 41 -3.07 -3.50 16.40
N SER A 42 -4.36 -3.79 16.16
CA SER A 42 -4.93 -5.13 16.38
C SER A 42 -4.63 -6.12 15.24
N GLY A 43 -4.30 -5.61 14.04
CA GLY A 43 -4.14 -6.39 12.83
C GLY A 43 -5.46 -6.72 12.11
N ILE A 44 -6.63 -6.43 12.73
CA ILE A 44 -7.95 -6.72 12.15
C ILE A 44 -8.19 -5.86 10.91
N GLY A 45 -7.76 -4.59 10.91
CA GLY A 45 -7.82 -3.71 9.75
C GLY A 45 -6.85 -4.09 8.63
N GLY A 46 -5.95 -5.06 8.89
CA GLY A 46 -4.99 -5.55 7.91
C GLY A 46 -4.00 -4.48 7.42
N GLY A 47 -3.64 -4.55 6.16
CA GLY A 47 -2.60 -3.68 5.58
C GLY A 47 -2.88 -2.17 5.62
N VAL A 48 -4.13 -1.74 5.87
CA VAL A 48 -4.47 -0.32 6.01
C VAL A 48 -3.94 0.28 7.31
N GLU A 49 -3.88 -0.52 8.40
CA GLU A 49 -3.32 -0.06 9.67
C GLU A 49 -1.83 0.28 9.53
N LEU A 50 -1.06 -0.59 8.89
CA LEU A 50 0.34 -0.35 8.60
C LEU A 50 0.53 0.85 7.65
N THR A 51 -0.34 1.00 6.64
CA THR A 51 -0.31 2.12 5.72
C THR A 51 -0.52 3.45 6.44
N LEU A 52 -1.50 3.53 7.34
CA LEU A 52 -1.76 4.73 8.16
C LEU A 52 -0.54 5.09 9.03
N GLN A 53 0.02 4.11 9.73
CA GLN A 53 1.18 4.34 10.59
C GLN A 53 2.42 4.76 9.78
N ASN A 54 2.64 4.15 8.62
CA ASN A 54 3.74 4.50 7.72
C ASN A 54 3.57 5.91 7.13
N ALA A 55 2.34 6.31 6.75
CA ALA A 55 2.05 7.68 6.31
C ALA A 55 2.35 8.69 7.42
N ALA A 56 1.93 8.40 8.66
CA ALA A 56 2.20 9.25 9.80
C ALA A 56 3.71 9.38 10.06
N LYS A 57 4.45 8.27 10.08
CA LYS A 57 5.92 8.28 10.23
C LYS A 57 6.60 9.13 9.15
N ALA A 58 6.21 8.91 7.87
CA ALA A 58 6.80 9.61 6.74
C ALA A 58 6.61 11.13 6.83
N LEU A 59 5.41 11.59 7.22
CA LEU A 59 5.09 13.01 7.30
C LEU A 59 5.67 13.67 8.57
N ILE A 60 5.73 12.95 9.69
CA ILE A 60 6.41 13.43 10.91
C ILE A 60 7.90 13.62 10.65
N ALA A 61 8.56 12.69 9.95
CA ALA A 61 9.96 12.83 9.56
C ALA A 61 10.21 14.05 8.66
N LYS A 62 9.19 14.52 7.96
CA LYS A 62 9.22 15.77 7.16
C LYS A 62 8.89 17.02 7.96
N GLY A 63 8.53 16.90 9.23
CA GLY A 63 8.26 18.00 10.16
C GLY A 63 6.79 18.40 10.27
N HIS A 64 5.86 17.60 9.75
CA HIS A 64 4.43 17.80 9.97
C HIS A 64 4.01 17.32 11.35
N GLU A 65 2.96 17.92 11.90
CA GLU A 65 2.29 17.44 13.11
C GLU A 65 1.14 16.52 12.71
N VAL A 66 1.12 15.29 13.20
CA VAL A 66 0.07 14.31 12.91
C VAL A 66 -0.64 13.92 14.20
N VAL A 67 -1.97 13.92 14.18
CA VAL A 67 -2.83 13.34 15.23
C VAL A 67 -3.65 12.22 14.59
N ILE A 68 -3.72 11.07 15.25
CA ILE A 68 -4.52 9.92 14.78
C ILE A 68 -5.80 9.84 15.60
N VAL A 69 -6.93 9.65 14.94
CA VAL A 69 -8.23 9.31 15.52
C VAL A 69 -8.56 7.87 15.12
N ALA A 70 -8.83 7.02 16.10
CA ALA A 70 -9.06 5.60 15.88
C ALA A 70 -10.04 5.03 16.91
N PRO A 71 -10.64 3.83 16.67
CA PRO A 71 -11.52 3.17 17.63
C PRO A 71 -10.86 2.95 18.99
N GLU A 72 -11.69 2.89 20.04
CA GLU A 72 -11.22 2.55 21.40
C GLU A 72 -10.45 1.22 21.41
N GLY A 73 -9.42 1.12 22.28
CA GLY A 73 -8.51 -0.02 22.33
C GLY A 73 -7.35 0.06 21.32
N SER A 74 -7.29 1.12 20.49
CA SER A 74 -6.18 1.36 19.56
C SER A 74 -4.88 1.68 20.29
N VAL A 75 -3.77 1.24 19.69
CA VAL A 75 -2.42 1.53 20.17
C VAL A 75 -1.51 1.98 19.03
N THR A 76 -0.66 2.95 19.30
CA THR A 76 0.41 3.39 18.40
C THR A 76 1.54 4.04 19.19
N ASN A 77 2.76 3.88 18.71
CA ASN A 77 3.96 4.57 19.23
C ASN A 77 4.44 5.67 18.26
N VAL A 78 3.68 5.95 17.19
CA VAL A 78 4.11 6.86 16.13
C VAL A 78 3.83 8.31 16.51
N THR A 79 2.64 8.58 17.05
CA THR A 79 2.19 9.95 17.38
C THR A 79 1.02 9.95 18.36
N LYS A 80 0.50 11.17 18.66
CA LYS A 80 -0.67 11.37 19.50
C LYS A 80 -1.89 10.64 18.94
N LEU A 81 -2.56 9.89 19.80
CA LEU A 81 -3.75 9.10 19.48
C LEU A 81 -4.96 9.62 20.27
N THR A 82 -6.06 9.86 19.57
CA THR A 82 -7.39 10.10 20.16
C THR A 82 -8.23 8.87 19.91
N GLN A 83 -8.66 8.22 20.98
CA GLN A 83 -9.50 7.04 20.91
C GLN A 83 -10.99 7.43 20.98
N ILE A 84 -11.81 6.82 20.13
CA ILE A 84 -13.24 7.08 20.04
C ILE A 84 -14.00 5.78 20.28
N ALA A 85 -14.90 5.81 21.24
CA ALA A 85 -15.79 4.70 21.53
C ALA A 85 -16.91 4.59 20.46
N GLY A 86 -17.41 3.38 20.26
CA GLY A 86 -18.51 3.10 19.36
C GLY A 86 -18.50 1.67 18.82
N THR A 87 -19.55 1.32 18.08
CA THR A 87 -19.70 0.02 17.45
C THR A 87 -18.80 -0.05 16.21
N ILE A 88 -17.88 -1.01 16.17
CA ILE A 88 -17.04 -1.27 15.01
C ILE A 88 -17.82 -1.90 13.87
N GLN A 89 -17.36 -1.69 12.63
CA GLN A 89 -17.99 -2.19 11.42
C GLN A 89 -17.30 -3.47 10.92
N THR A 90 -18.06 -4.30 10.19
CA THR A 90 -17.50 -5.44 9.46
C THR A 90 -16.69 -4.94 8.26
N SER A 91 -15.58 -5.61 7.95
CA SER A 91 -14.76 -5.27 6.79
C SER A 91 -15.55 -5.36 5.48
N ALA A 92 -15.42 -4.37 4.60
CA ALA A 92 -16.03 -4.39 3.28
C ALA A 92 -15.61 -5.59 2.42
N GLN A 93 -14.44 -6.18 2.67
CA GLN A 93 -13.95 -7.38 1.97
C GLN A 93 -14.73 -8.65 2.30
N THR A 94 -15.49 -8.66 3.42
CA THR A 94 -16.30 -9.81 3.84
C THR A 94 -17.77 -9.63 3.50
N GLN A 95 -18.14 -8.49 2.91
CA GLN A 95 -19.51 -8.21 2.47
C GLN A 95 -19.69 -8.62 1.00
N VAL A 96 -20.86 -9.14 0.67
CA VAL A 96 -21.23 -9.40 -0.72
C VAL A 96 -21.61 -8.06 -1.38
N GLY A 97 -21.17 -7.81 -2.60
CA GLY A 97 -21.33 -6.51 -3.27
C GLY A 97 -22.78 -6.01 -3.41
N ALA A 98 -23.78 -6.90 -3.24
CA ALA A 98 -25.21 -6.58 -3.23
C ALA A 98 -25.77 -6.28 -1.83
N ASP A 99 -24.97 -6.42 -0.76
CA ASP A 99 -25.44 -6.16 0.59
C ASP A 99 -25.77 -4.69 0.78
N MET A 100 -26.80 -4.42 1.60
CA MET A 100 -27.12 -3.07 1.99
C MET A 100 -25.99 -2.48 2.84
N VAL A 101 -25.63 -1.23 2.57
CA VAL A 101 -24.72 -0.48 3.45
C VAL A 101 -25.46 -0.13 4.74
N VAL A 102 -25.02 -0.69 5.85
CA VAL A 102 -25.62 -0.47 7.17
C VAL A 102 -24.65 0.30 8.05
N LEU A 103 -25.08 1.44 8.55
CA LEU A 103 -24.38 2.13 9.62
C LEU A 103 -24.89 1.57 10.96
N PRO A 104 -24.04 0.93 11.78
CA PRO A 104 -24.47 0.37 13.05
C PRO A 104 -24.91 1.49 14.03
N GLN A 105 -25.81 1.15 14.97
CA GLN A 105 -26.16 2.06 16.04
C GLN A 105 -24.91 2.41 16.86
N ASN A 106 -24.74 3.68 17.23
CA ASN A 106 -23.54 4.19 17.89
C ASN A 106 -22.25 3.85 17.11
N SER A 107 -22.26 4.08 15.79
CA SER A 107 -21.14 3.76 14.89
C SER A 107 -19.86 4.49 15.30
N VAL A 108 -18.77 3.75 15.47
CA VAL A 108 -17.46 4.35 15.73
C VAL A 108 -17.00 5.25 14.56
N LEU A 109 -17.39 4.92 13.33
CA LEU A 109 -17.09 5.76 12.16
C LEU A 109 -17.78 7.11 12.27
N GLU A 110 -19.07 7.12 12.55
CA GLU A 110 -19.83 8.36 12.73
C GLU A 110 -19.27 9.19 13.88
N ASN A 111 -18.96 8.57 15.02
CA ASN A 111 -18.38 9.24 16.18
C ASN A 111 -16.99 9.84 15.86
N MET A 112 -16.13 9.13 15.12
CA MET A 112 -14.83 9.66 14.66
C MET A 112 -15.01 10.88 13.75
N TRP A 113 -16.00 10.84 12.83
CA TRP A 113 -16.26 11.95 11.92
C TRP A 113 -16.96 13.14 12.61
N SER A 114 -17.75 12.90 13.63
CA SER A 114 -18.29 13.96 14.51
C SER A 114 -17.16 14.67 15.27
N TYR A 115 -16.23 13.93 15.87
CA TYR A 115 -15.03 14.50 16.48
C TYR A 115 -14.18 15.29 15.46
N ALA A 116 -13.99 14.75 14.27
CA ALA A 116 -13.24 15.43 13.20
C ALA A 116 -13.90 16.77 12.81
N ARG A 117 -15.24 16.80 12.70
CA ARG A 117 -15.99 18.01 12.38
C ARG A 117 -15.84 19.09 13.45
N GLU A 118 -15.90 18.71 14.72
CA GLU A 118 -15.77 19.64 15.85
C GLU A 118 -14.35 20.20 15.99
N SER A 119 -13.33 19.37 15.69
CA SER A 119 -11.92 19.72 15.85
C SER A 119 -11.24 20.24 14.57
N GLN A 120 -11.92 20.23 13.40
CA GLN A 120 -11.30 20.50 12.10
C GLN A 120 -10.53 21.81 12.01
N ASP A 121 -10.93 22.85 12.74
CA ASP A 121 -10.25 24.16 12.69
C ASP A 121 -8.84 24.14 13.30
N GLN A 122 -8.49 23.09 14.03
CA GLN A 122 -7.16 22.88 14.58
C GLN A 122 -6.17 22.27 13.56
N PHE A 123 -6.66 21.86 12.39
CA PHE A 123 -5.89 21.13 11.39
C PHE A 123 -5.91 21.83 10.03
N ASP A 124 -4.88 21.62 9.23
CA ASP A 124 -4.79 22.13 7.86
C ASP A 124 -5.44 21.17 6.85
N LEU A 125 -5.44 19.86 7.15
CA LEU A 125 -6.01 18.81 6.30
C LEU A 125 -6.40 17.60 7.15
N LEU A 126 -7.48 16.93 6.72
CA LEU A 126 -7.92 15.66 7.27
C LEU A 126 -7.57 14.53 6.29
N PHE A 127 -7.08 13.40 6.79
CA PHE A 127 -6.70 12.25 5.96
C PHE A 127 -7.47 11.00 6.36
N ASN A 128 -8.37 10.54 5.49
CA ASN A 128 -9.26 9.41 5.71
C ASN A 128 -8.69 8.11 5.17
N PHE A 129 -8.70 7.05 5.99
CA PHE A 129 -8.30 5.69 5.63
C PHE A 129 -9.47 4.70 5.60
N ALA A 130 -10.67 5.13 5.98
CA ALA A 130 -11.85 4.28 5.94
C ALA A 130 -12.35 4.12 4.49
N TYR A 131 -12.54 2.87 4.05
CA TYR A 131 -13.27 2.55 2.82
C TYR A 131 -14.76 2.49 3.15
N ASP A 132 -15.39 3.64 3.16
CA ASP A 132 -16.81 3.80 3.49
C ASP A 132 -17.38 5.01 2.76
N TRP A 133 -18.69 4.97 2.46
CA TRP A 133 -19.38 6.05 1.77
C TRP A 133 -19.54 7.32 2.63
N LEU A 134 -19.67 7.17 3.96
CA LEU A 134 -19.94 8.29 4.87
C LEU A 134 -18.83 9.37 4.83
N PRO A 135 -17.54 9.05 4.94
CA PRO A 135 -16.48 10.03 4.78
C PRO A 135 -16.53 10.80 3.46
N LEU A 136 -16.81 10.09 2.37
CA LEU A 136 -16.94 10.69 1.05
C LEU A 136 -18.13 11.64 1.00
N TYR A 137 -19.30 11.21 1.48
CA TYR A 137 -20.51 12.04 1.55
C TYR A 137 -20.30 13.31 2.36
N LEU A 138 -19.58 13.25 3.48
CA LEU A 138 -19.31 14.37 4.37
C LEU A 138 -18.33 15.39 3.81
N THR A 139 -17.53 15.05 2.82
CA THR A 139 -16.43 15.88 2.28
C THR A 139 -16.84 17.32 1.95
N PRO A 140 -17.96 17.59 1.24
CA PRO A 140 -18.34 18.96 0.90
C PRO A 140 -18.80 19.82 2.11
N PHE A 141 -19.05 19.20 3.26
CA PHE A 141 -19.57 19.88 4.45
C PHE A 141 -18.50 20.29 5.45
N PHE A 142 -17.23 19.97 5.16
CA PHE A 142 -16.09 20.36 5.99
C PHE A 142 -15.49 21.69 5.52
N ARG A 143 -14.94 22.45 6.46
CA ARG A 143 -14.21 23.71 6.22
C ARG A 143 -12.70 23.49 5.99
N ARG A 144 -12.24 22.26 5.99
CA ARG A 144 -10.86 21.86 5.72
C ARG A 144 -10.84 20.82 4.62
N PRO A 145 -9.79 20.79 3.77
CA PRO A 145 -9.68 19.78 2.75
C PRO A 145 -9.58 18.39 3.37
N ILE A 146 -10.24 17.43 2.74
CA ILE A 146 -10.17 16.03 3.12
C ILE A 146 -9.48 15.27 1.99
N ALA A 147 -8.40 14.58 2.33
CA ALA A 147 -7.75 13.59 1.48
C ALA A 147 -8.32 12.21 1.80
N HIS A 148 -8.70 11.42 0.80
CA HIS A 148 -9.19 10.06 0.96
C HIS A 148 -8.20 9.06 0.38
N TRP A 149 -7.75 8.13 1.19
CA TRP A 149 -6.95 7.01 0.76
C TRP A 149 -7.81 5.76 0.57
N ILE A 150 -7.97 5.32 -0.67
CA ILE A 150 -8.68 4.09 -1.00
C ILE A 150 -7.66 2.98 -1.26
N SER A 151 -7.61 2.00 -0.37
CA SER A 151 -6.64 0.90 -0.42
C SER A 151 -7.17 -0.36 -1.09
N MET A 152 -8.40 -0.35 -1.58
CA MET A 152 -9.11 -1.48 -2.20
C MET A 152 -9.60 -1.13 -3.58
N SER A 153 -9.77 -2.13 -4.43
CA SER A 153 -10.51 -2.04 -5.69
C SER A 153 -11.98 -1.73 -5.43
N SER A 154 -12.75 -1.34 -6.45
CA SER A 154 -14.21 -1.15 -6.32
C SER A 154 -14.89 -2.46 -5.90
N LEU A 155 -15.50 -2.47 -4.73
CA LEU A 155 -16.18 -3.64 -4.16
C LEU A 155 -17.71 -3.49 -4.14
N SER A 156 -18.23 -2.27 -4.26
CA SER A 156 -19.67 -2.03 -4.23
C SER A 156 -20.10 -0.86 -5.10
N PRO A 157 -21.32 -0.93 -5.71
CA PRO A 157 -21.87 0.17 -6.52
C PRO A 157 -22.03 1.49 -5.74
N VAL A 158 -22.28 1.42 -4.43
CA VAL A 158 -22.42 2.61 -3.57
C VAL A 158 -21.09 3.35 -3.48
N MET A 159 -20.00 2.60 -3.24
CA MET A 159 -18.65 3.18 -3.18
C MET A 159 -18.24 3.76 -4.52
N ASP A 160 -18.48 3.04 -5.62
CA ASP A 160 -18.16 3.52 -6.98
C ASP A 160 -18.89 4.83 -7.31
N THR A 161 -20.18 4.90 -6.94
CA THR A 161 -20.99 6.11 -7.10
C THR A 161 -20.42 7.28 -6.27
N MET A 162 -20.04 7.05 -5.02
CA MET A 162 -19.51 8.10 -4.14
C MET A 162 -18.13 8.56 -4.56
N VAL A 163 -17.24 7.64 -4.95
CA VAL A 163 -15.92 7.96 -5.51
C VAL A 163 -16.08 8.81 -6.77
N SER A 164 -16.97 8.44 -7.69
CA SER A 164 -17.27 9.20 -8.91
C SER A 164 -17.76 10.61 -8.61
N LYS A 165 -18.71 10.76 -7.66
CA LYS A 165 -19.25 12.08 -7.26
C LYS A 165 -18.17 12.98 -6.65
N ILE A 166 -17.42 12.45 -5.70
CA ILE A 166 -16.44 13.25 -4.96
C ILE A 166 -15.21 13.57 -5.82
N SER A 167 -14.75 12.66 -6.67
CA SER A 167 -13.67 12.97 -7.62
C SER A 167 -14.03 14.06 -8.63
N ALA A 168 -15.32 14.23 -8.95
CA ALA A 168 -15.80 15.32 -9.79
C ALA A 168 -15.96 16.65 -9.01
N LEU A 169 -16.48 16.59 -7.79
CA LEU A 169 -16.76 17.78 -6.96
C LEU A 169 -15.49 18.35 -6.32
N CYS A 170 -14.61 17.49 -5.85
CA CYS A 170 -13.37 17.83 -5.17
C CYS A 170 -12.19 17.16 -5.92
N PRO A 171 -11.72 17.75 -7.03
CA PRO A 171 -10.61 17.20 -7.80
C PRO A 171 -9.38 16.94 -6.92
N ASP A 172 -8.71 15.83 -7.19
CA ASP A 172 -7.52 15.37 -6.44
C ASP A 172 -7.77 14.95 -4.98
N ALA A 173 -9.01 14.97 -4.47
CA ALA A 173 -9.28 14.58 -3.07
C ALA A 173 -9.11 13.07 -2.81
N ILE A 174 -9.13 12.23 -3.85
CA ILE A 174 -9.09 10.78 -3.70
C ILE A 174 -7.81 10.22 -4.33
N ALA A 175 -7.09 9.41 -3.55
CA ALA A 175 -5.94 8.66 -4.02
C ALA A 175 -6.13 7.16 -3.83
N VAL A 176 -5.56 6.39 -4.74
CA VAL A 176 -5.48 4.93 -4.74
C VAL A 176 -4.04 4.47 -4.89
N ASN A 177 -3.81 3.18 -4.71
CA ASN A 177 -2.46 2.63 -4.71
C ASN A 177 -1.82 2.56 -6.11
N THR A 178 -2.59 2.09 -7.11
CA THR A 178 -2.10 1.75 -8.46
C THR A 178 -3.09 2.19 -9.52
N ARG A 179 -2.64 2.28 -10.77
CA ARG A 179 -3.53 2.51 -11.91
C ARG A 179 -4.53 1.37 -12.06
N ALA A 180 -4.09 0.14 -11.91
CA ALA A 180 -4.98 -1.02 -11.95
C ALA A 180 -6.09 -0.97 -10.88
N CYS A 181 -5.79 -0.46 -9.68
CA CYS A 181 -6.80 -0.21 -8.65
C CYS A 181 -7.77 0.91 -9.08
N ALA A 182 -7.25 2.02 -9.63
CA ALA A 182 -8.08 3.12 -10.14
C ALA A 182 -9.05 2.66 -11.23
N ASP A 183 -8.58 1.83 -12.15
CA ASP A 183 -9.35 1.35 -13.32
C ASP A 183 -10.51 0.42 -12.92
N THR A 184 -10.59 -0.02 -11.66
CA THR A 184 -11.77 -0.71 -11.13
C THR A 184 -12.94 0.22 -10.81
N PHE A 185 -12.73 1.54 -10.79
CA PHE A 185 -13.76 2.55 -10.56
C PHE A 185 -14.21 3.19 -11.87
N SER A 186 -15.48 3.57 -11.97
CA SER A 186 -16.10 4.10 -13.21
C SER A 186 -15.39 5.36 -13.77
N HIS A 187 -14.71 6.15 -12.93
CA HIS A 187 -13.96 7.34 -13.32
C HIS A 187 -12.55 7.32 -12.71
N GLY A 188 -11.89 6.19 -12.84
CA GLY A 188 -10.55 5.97 -12.26
C GLY A 188 -9.48 6.93 -12.80
N ASP A 189 -9.68 7.52 -13.98
CA ASP A 189 -8.82 8.56 -14.55
C ASP A 189 -8.72 9.84 -13.69
N ARG A 190 -9.72 10.11 -12.86
CA ARG A 190 -9.75 11.25 -11.92
C ARG A 190 -9.03 10.99 -10.60
N LEU A 191 -8.63 9.76 -10.34
CA LEU A 191 -8.01 9.37 -9.08
C LEU A 191 -6.49 9.57 -9.13
N MET A 192 -5.93 10.03 -7.99
CA MET A 192 -4.49 10.16 -7.85
C MET A 192 -3.85 8.79 -7.61
N ILE A 193 -2.77 8.49 -8.32
CA ILE A 193 -1.99 7.27 -8.09
C ILE A 193 -0.83 7.61 -7.14
N MET A 194 -0.85 7.01 -5.95
CA MET A 194 0.05 7.43 -4.88
C MET A 194 1.08 6.35 -4.50
N GLY A 195 0.84 5.09 -4.84
CA GLY A 195 1.67 3.98 -4.35
C GLY A 195 1.56 3.82 -2.84
N LYS A 196 2.47 3.12 -2.24
CA LYS A 196 2.63 2.99 -0.78
C LYS A 196 4.08 3.15 -0.39
N GLY A 197 4.32 3.33 0.91
CA GLY A 197 5.66 3.31 1.49
C GLY A 197 5.75 2.37 2.66
N ILE A 198 6.92 1.76 2.84
CA ILE A 198 7.23 0.96 4.02
C ILE A 198 8.51 1.46 4.69
N ASP A 199 8.61 1.19 5.98
CA ASP A 199 9.78 1.51 6.78
C ASP A 199 10.89 0.50 6.49
N VAL A 200 11.79 0.87 5.60
CA VAL A 200 12.87 0.00 5.09
C VAL A 200 13.79 -0.47 6.23
N THR A 201 13.86 0.30 7.33
CA THR A 201 14.71 -0.03 8.48
C THR A 201 14.22 -1.23 9.28
N GLN A 202 12.96 -1.63 9.09
CA GLN A 202 12.37 -2.80 9.74
C GLN A 202 12.64 -4.12 8.99
N TYR A 203 13.33 -4.06 7.84
CA TYR A 203 13.56 -5.23 6.97
C TYR A 203 15.06 -5.45 6.75
N ASN A 204 15.52 -6.63 7.16
CA ASN A 204 16.89 -7.04 6.93
C ASN A 204 17.08 -7.49 5.47
N PHE A 205 18.04 -6.91 4.80
CA PHE A 205 18.44 -7.36 3.47
C PHE A 205 19.22 -8.67 3.56
N VAL A 206 18.77 -9.69 2.83
CA VAL A 206 19.43 -11.00 2.75
C VAL A 206 19.95 -11.21 1.33
N THR A 207 21.25 -11.30 1.17
CA THR A 207 21.90 -11.47 -0.14
C THR A 207 21.70 -12.87 -0.71
N LYS A 208 21.64 -13.88 0.16
CA LYS A 208 21.49 -15.29 -0.23
C LYS A 208 20.76 -16.05 0.89
N PRO A 209 19.70 -16.81 0.57
CA PRO A 209 19.05 -17.68 1.54
C PRO A 209 19.96 -18.86 1.93
N ASP A 210 19.82 -19.36 3.15
CA ASP A 210 20.61 -20.50 3.64
C ASP A 210 20.21 -21.80 2.94
N LYS A 211 18.89 -21.97 2.71
CA LYS A 211 18.31 -23.14 2.02
C LYS A 211 17.27 -22.70 1.01
N PRO A 212 17.23 -23.32 -0.18
CA PRO A 212 16.20 -23.03 -1.17
C PRO A 212 14.81 -23.35 -0.62
N SER A 213 13.92 -22.37 -0.58
CA SER A 213 12.49 -22.52 -0.23
C SER A 213 11.71 -21.39 -0.87
N LEU A 214 10.39 -21.55 -0.96
CA LEU A 214 9.48 -20.53 -1.47
C LEU A 214 8.63 -19.98 -0.32
N ALA A 215 8.13 -18.77 -0.48
CA ALA A 215 7.18 -18.15 0.42
C ALA A 215 5.85 -17.91 -0.29
N TRP A 216 4.77 -17.92 0.48
CA TRP A 216 3.47 -17.38 0.11
C TRP A 216 2.91 -16.58 1.29
N VAL A 217 2.44 -15.36 1.06
CA VAL A 217 1.98 -14.43 2.10
C VAL A 217 0.58 -13.94 1.76
N GLY A 218 -0.40 -14.24 2.60
CA GLY A 218 -1.78 -13.80 2.43
C GLY A 218 -2.76 -14.48 3.38
N ARG A 219 -4.01 -14.01 3.35
CA ARG A 219 -5.11 -14.75 3.99
C ARG A 219 -5.34 -16.05 3.21
N ILE A 220 -5.49 -17.17 3.91
CA ILE A 220 -5.76 -18.44 3.28
C ILE A 220 -7.25 -18.50 2.95
N SER A 221 -7.57 -18.18 1.69
CA SER A 221 -8.91 -18.05 1.12
C SER A 221 -8.84 -18.21 -0.41
N PRO A 222 -9.91 -18.68 -1.08
CA PRO A 222 -9.89 -19.06 -2.49
C PRO A 222 -9.45 -17.93 -3.44
N GLU A 223 -9.80 -16.68 -3.16
CA GLU A 223 -9.42 -15.53 -3.99
C GLU A 223 -7.92 -15.24 -3.97
N LYS A 224 -7.18 -15.81 -3.01
CA LYS A 224 -5.71 -15.65 -2.92
C LYS A 224 -4.96 -16.77 -3.65
N GLY A 225 -5.63 -17.86 -4.05
CA GLY A 225 -5.12 -18.89 -4.95
C GLY A 225 -3.90 -19.64 -4.42
N LEU A 226 -3.90 -20.00 -3.13
CA LEU A 226 -2.78 -20.73 -2.50
C LEU A 226 -2.52 -22.07 -3.17
N GLU A 227 -3.55 -22.75 -3.68
CA GLU A 227 -3.44 -24.07 -4.33
C GLU A 227 -2.46 -24.04 -5.51
N ASP A 228 -2.48 -23.00 -6.34
CA ASP A 228 -1.57 -22.86 -7.50
C ASP A 228 -0.10 -22.71 -7.05
N ALA A 229 0.12 -22.00 -5.94
CA ALA A 229 1.46 -21.86 -5.35
C ALA A 229 1.96 -23.18 -4.74
N VAL A 230 1.06 -23.95 -4.11
CA VAL A 230 1.38 -25.27 -3.55
C VAL A 230 1.72 -26.26 -4.65
N GLU A 231 0.91 -26.31 -5.72
CA GLU A 231 1.18 -27.16 -6.88
C GLU A 231 2.53 -26.81 -7.52
N ALA A 232 2.79 -25.55 -7.78
CA ALA A 232 4.05 -25.08 -8.37
C ALA A 232 5.25 -25.42 -7.47
N ALA A 233 5.13 -25.28 -6.15
CA ALA A 233 6.19 -25.62 -5.21
C ALA A 233 6.45 -27.14 -5.19
N GLN A 234 5.39 -27.98 -5.14
CA GLN A 234 5.51 -29.42 -5.18
C GLN A 234 6.21 -29.90 -6.45
N GLU A 235 5.75 -29.46 -7.62
CA GLU A 235 6.33 -29.87 -8.92
C GLU A 235 7.76 -29.37 -9.12
N SER A 236 8.12 -28.23 -8.51
CA SER A 236 9.49 -27.68 -8.55
C SER A 236 10.41 -28.29 -7.47
N GLY A 237 9.87 -29.10 -6.55
CA GLY A 237 10.61 -29.73 -5.45
C GLY A 237 11.07 -28.79 -4.34
N PHE A 238 10.42 -27.61 -4.19
CA PHE A 238 10.73 -26.63 -3.15
C PHE A 238 9.78 -26.74 -1.96
N PRO A 239 10.28 -26.64 -0.71
CA PRO A 239 9.43 -26.37 0.43
C PRO A 239 8.73 -25.01 0.29
N LEU A 240 7.47 -24.92 0.72
CA LEU A 240 6.69 -23.70 0.73
C LEU A 240 6.37 -23.25 2.16
N HIS A 241 6.84 -22.06 2.55
CA HIS A 241 6.46 -21.38 3.78
C HIS A 241 5.22 -20.52 3.54
N ILE A 242 4.15 -20.77 4.33
CA ILE A 242 2.85 -20.14 4.17
C ILE A 242 2.59 -19.24 5.38
N PHE A 243 2.45 -17.94 5.12
CA PHE A 243 2.25 -16.89 6.14
C PHE A 243 0.88 -16.26 6.01
N GLY A 244 0.13 -16.23 7.09
CA GLY A 244 -1.17 -15.57 7.19
C GLY A 244 -2.20 -16.34 7.99
N LEU A 245 -3.38 -15.74 8.13
CA LEU A 245 -4.50 -16.36 8.84
C LEU A 245 -5.28 -17.31 7.93
N ILE A 246 -5.67 -18.45 8.45
CA ILE A 246 -6.65 -19.33 7.80
C ILE A 246 -8.02 -18.66 7.97
N GLN A 247 -8.55 -18.11 6.88
CA GLN A 247 -9.87 -17.51 6.85
C GLN A 247 -10.93 -18.53 6.45
N ASP A 248 -10.56 -19.47 5.56
CA ASP A 248 -11.40 -20.59 5.13
C ASP A 248 -10.73 -21.92 5.48
N GLN A 249 -11.24 -22.54 6.54
CA GLN A 249 -10.70 -23.81 7.06
C GLN A 249 -10.92 -24.97 6.08
N SER A 250 -12.06 -25.00 5.37
CA SER A 250 -12.36 -26.06 4.40
C SER A 250 -11.40 -25.99 3.22
N TYR A 251 -11.19 -24.79 2.68
CA TYR A 251 -10.22 -24.54 1.61
C TYR A 251 -8.80 -24.98 1.99
N TRP A 252 -8.36 -24.67 3.22
CA TRP A 252 -7.04 -25.11 3.70
C TRP A 252 -6.91 -26.63 3.77
N LEU A 253 -7.93 -27.33 4.29
CA LEU A 253 -7.95 -28.81 4.37
C LEU A 253 -7.97 -29.44 2.97
N ASP A 254 -8.73 -28.88 2.04
CA ASP A 254 -8.80 -29.36 0.65
C ASP A 254 -7.44 -29.24 -0.06
N ILE A 255 -6.69 -28.17 0.17
CA ILE A 255 -5.32 -28.00 -0.35
C ILE A 255 -4.41 -29.12 0.19
N GLN A 256 -4.41 -29.34 1.53
CA GLN A 256 -3.56 -30.36 2.13
C GLN A 256 -3.88 -31.77 1.61
N ALA A 257 -5.16 -32.08 1.39
CA ALA A 257 -5.60 -33.34 0.85
C ALA A 257 -5.23 -33.51 -0.64
N SER A 258 -5.30 -32.44 -1.42
CA SER A 258 -5.03 -32.44 -2.86
C SER A 258 -3.53 -32.56 -3.18
N PHE A 259 -2.66 -32.04 -2.31
CA PHE A 259 -1.21 -32.02 -2.52
C PHE A 259 -0.42 -32.75 -1.41
N PRO A 260 -0.61 -34.09 -1.24
CA PRO A 260 -0.03 -34.82 -0.11
C PRO A 260 1.51 -34.95 -0.17
N LYS A 261 2.12 -34.65 -1.30
CA LYS A 261 3.59 -34.68 -1.48
C LYS A 261 4.23 -33.31 -1.27
N ALA A 262 3.44 -32.24 -1.17
CA ALA A 262 3.97 -30.89 -0.97
C ALA A 262 4.59 -30.76 0.43
N VAL A 263 5.78 -30.18 0.50
CA VAL A 263 6.45 -29.85 1.76
C VAL A 263 5.97 -28.46 2.22
N LEU A 264 4.93 -28.43 3.05
CA LEU A 264 4.28 -27.20 3.51
C LEU A 264 4.68 -26.87 4.95
N HIS A 265 5.08 -25.64 5.18
CA HIS A 265 5.34 -25.06 6.50
C HIS A 265 4.35 -23.94 6.76
N TYR A 266 3.27 -24.23 7.52
CA TYR A 266 2.33 -23.20 7.95
C TYR A 266 2.91 -22.43 9.14
N GLU A 267 3.20 -21.15 8.91
CA GLU A 267 3.88 -20.25 9.87
C GLU A 267 2.89 -19.37 10.65
N GLY A 268 1.61 -19.38 10.26
CA GLY A 268 0.59 -18.52 10.85
C GLY A 268 0.73 -17.04 10.49
N PHE A 269 0.02 -16.20 11.23
CA PHE A 269 0.16 -14.75 11.11
C PHE A 269 1.33 -14.26 11.95
N LEU A 270 2.26 -13.55 11.34
CA LEU A 270 3.44 -13.01 12.00
C LEU A 270 3.41 -11.46 11.99
N SER A 271 4.03 -10.88 13.01
CA SER A 271 4.37 -9.45 12.99
C SER A 271 5.36 -9.14 11.86
N THR A 272 5.50 -7.88 11.49
CA THR A 272 6.48 -7.45 10.48
C THR A 272 7.88 -7.98 10.77
N ASP A 273 8.33 -7.94 12.03
CA ASP A 273 9.64 -8.45 12.43
C ASP A 273 9.77 -9.96 12.24
N GLY A 274 8.77 -10.74 12.67
CA GLY A 274 8.77 -12.19 12.49
C GLY A 274 8.67 -12.59 11.00
N LEU A 275 7.82 -11.90 10.23
CA LEU A 275 7.66 -12.15 8.79
C LEU A 275 8.95 -11.87 8.04
N GLN A 276 9.57 -10.70 8.24
CA GLN A 276 10.76 -10.30 7.48
C GLN A 276 11.95 -11.25 7.70
N GLN A 277 12.11 -11.78 8.93
CA GLN A 277 13.18 -12.73 9.23
C GLN A 277 13.03 -14.02 8.43
N LYS A 278 11.82 -14.59 8.37
CA LYS A 278 11.55 -15.84 7.65
C LYS A 278 11.46 -15.63 6.14
N LEU A 279 10.73 -14.60 5.70
CA LEU A 279 10.58 -14.26 4.28
C LEU A 279 11.93 -13.97 3.62
N GLY A 280 12.83 -13.26 4.30
CA GLY A 280 14.17 -12.96 3.80
C GLY A 280 15.01 -14.22 3.48
N GLN A 281 14.74 -15.33 4.15
CA GLN A 281 15.42 -16.61 3.91
C GLN A 281 14.82 -17.43 2.75
N CYS A 282 13.70 -16.99 2.16
CA CYS A 282 13.13 -17.66 1.01
C CYS A 282 13.80 -17.25 -0.31
N SER A 283 13.80 -18.12 -1.29
CA SER A 283 14.34 -17.88 -2.63
C SER A 283 13.46 -16.95 -3.46
N ALA A 284 12.14 -17.07 -3.29
CA ALA A 284 11.14 -16.20 -3.91
C ALA A 284 9.84 -16.18 -3.10
N LEU A 285 9.07 -15.09 -3.29
CA LEU A 285 7.67 -15.01 -2.89
C LEU A 285 6.77 -15.36 -4.08
N LEU A 286 5.86 -16.32 -3.90
CA LEU A 286 4.77 -16.61 -4.85
C LEU A 286 3.54 -15.79 -4.48
N MET A 287 2.94 -15.10 -5.46
CA MET A 287 1.68 -14.37 -5.32
C MET A 287 0.73 -14.80 -6.45
N THR A 288 -0.30 -15.53 -6.10
CA THR A 288 -1.21 -16.21 -7.03
C THR A 288 -2.66 -15.73 -6.93
N PRO A 289 -2.94 -14.40 -6.80
CA PRO A 289 -4.30 -13.91 -6.60
C PRO A 289 -5.17 -14.20 -7.83
N ARG A 290 -6.42 -14.63 -7.55
CA ARG A 290 -7.48 -14.87 -8.55
C ARG A 290 -8.45 -13.70 -8.66
N TRP A 291 -8.11 -12.57 -8.10
CA TRP A 291 -8.83 -11.30 -8.15
C TRP A 291 -7.91 -10.17 -8.62
N VAL A 292 -8.47 -8.97 -8.84
CA VAL A 292 -7.65 -7.78 -9.12
C VAL A 292 -6.99 -7.31 -7.83
N GLU A 293 -5.70 -7.64 -7.64
CA GLU A 293 -4.94 -7.19 -6.47
C GLU A 293 -4.73 -5.68 -6.52
N ALA A 294 -5.23 -4.96 -5.53
CA ALA A 294 -5.19 -3.49 -5.53
C ALA A 294 -3.76 -2.91 -5.47
N PHE A 295 -2.83 -3.64 -4.82
CA PHE A 295 -1.43 -3.24 -4.72
C PHE A 295 -0.49 -4.46 -4.68
N GLY A 296 -0.46 -5.20 -3.57
CA GLY A 296 0.48 -6.29 -3.33
C GLY A 296 1.50 -5.92 -2.25
N ASN A 297 1.03 -5.67 -1.01
CA ASN A 297 1.92 -5.31 0.11
C ASN A 297 3.06 -6.32 0.29
N ALA A 298 2.75 -7.63 0.21
CA ALA A 298 3.73 -8.68 0.37
C ALA A 298 4.87 -8.60 -0.67
N ALA A 299 4.61 -8.08 -1.88
CA ALA A 299 5.65 -7.89 -2.89
C ALA A 299 6.70 -6.86 -2.45
N ILE A 300 6.26 -5.71 -1.92
CA ILE A 300 7.21 -4.69 -1.45
C ILE A 300 7.92 -5.11 -0.15
N GLU A 301 7.27 -5.90 0.71
CA GLU A 301 7.89 -6.52 1.88
C GLU A 301 8.96 -7.53 1.48
N ALA A 302 8.71 -8.34 0.45
CA ALA A 302 9.70 -9.24 -0.14
C ALA A 302 10.89 -8.48 -0.72
N PHE A 303 10.64 -7.43 -1.51
CA PHE A 303 11.71 -6.58 -2.05
C PHE A 303 12.53 -5.92 -0.94
N ALA A 304 11.93 -5.58 0.17
CA ALA A 304 12.64 -5.02 1.33
C ALA A 304 13.67 -6.01 1.90
N CYS A 305 13.36 -7.30 1.85
CA CYS A 305 14.30 -8.37 2.21
C CYS A 305 15.23 -8.78 1.06
N GLY A 306 15.09 -8.21 -0.14
CA GLY A 306 15.80 -8.60 -1.35
C GLY A 306 15.20 -9.84 -2.03
N VAL A 307 14.01 -10.28 -1.67
CA VAL A 307 13.36 -11.49 -2.20
C VAL A 307 12.65 -11.18 -3.51
N PRO A 308 12.97 -11.88 -4.63
CA PRO A 308 12.24 -11.75 -5.87
C PRO A 308 10.79 -12.25 -5.76
N VAL A 309 9.91 -11.70 -6.60
CA VAL A 309 8.48 -12.04 -6.58
C VAL A 309 8.09 -12.72 -7.89
N ILE A 310 7.49 -13.89 -7.80
CA ILE A 310 6.81 -14.55 -8.91
C ILE A 310 5.31 -14.35 -8.69
N SER A 311 4.64 -13.69 -9.60
CA SER A 311 3.21 -13.40 -9.42
C SER A 311 2.40 -13.59 -10.69
N TYR A 312 1.11 -13.84 -10.51
CA TYR A 312 0.16 -13.69 -11.61
C TYR A 312 0.09 -12.22 -12.06
N ARG A 313 -0.17 -12.03 -13.37
CA ARG A 313 -0.49 -10.71 -13.96
C ARG A 313 -1.84 -10.25 -13.46
N SER A 314 -1.88 -9.73 -12.26
CA SER A 314 -3.13 -9.29 -11.64
C SER A 314 -2.97 -7.94 -10.96
N GLY A 315 -3.78 -7.00 -11.37
CA GLY A 315 -3.89 -5.69 -10.75
C GLY A 315 -2.54 -4.99 -10.57
N GLY A 316 -2.33 -4.42 -9.37
CA GLY A 316 -1.14 -3.67 -9.00
C GLY A 316 0.18 -4.45 -9.05
N LEU A 317 0.13 -5.79 -9.03
CA LEU A 317 1.35 -6.59 -9.18
C LEU A 317 2.04 -6.36 -10.52
N THR A 318 1.29 -6.02 -11.57
CA THR A 318 1.83 -5.69 -12.90
C THR A 318 2.61 -4.37 -12.92
N GLU A 319 2.35 -3.49 -11.96
CA GLU A 319 3.04 -2.21 -11.81
C GLU A 319 4.24 -2.32 -10.88
N ILE A 320 4.20 -3.26 -9.91
CA ILE A 320 5.23 -3.43 -8.88
C ILE A 320 6.34 -4.38 -9.36
N VAL A 321 5.98 -5.54 -9.93
CA VAL A 321 6.96 -6.55 -10.34
C VAL A 321 7.48 -6.23 -11.74
N ARG A 322 8.78 -5.99 -11.84
CA ARG A 322 9.47 -5.79 -13.13
C ARG A 322 9.93 -7.13 -13.67
N HIS A 323 9.19 -7.64 -14.68
CA HIS A 323 9.45 -8.95 -15.27
C HIS A 323 10.91 -9.09 -15.74
N GLY A 324 11.58 -10.15 -15.28
CA GLY A 324 12.98 -10.43 -15.57
C GLY A 324 13.99 -9.53 -14.82
N LYS A 325 13.53 -8.65 -13.89
CA LYS A 325 14.43 -7.78 -13.11
C LYS A 325 14.26 -7.97 -11.60
N THR A 326 13.03 -7.89 -11.10
CA THR A 326 12.73 -8.06 -9.68
C THR A 326 11.84 -9.27 -9.43
N GLY A 327 11.54 -10.02 -10.48
CA GLY A 327 10.74 -11.22 -10.44
C GLY A 327 10.14 -11.56 -11.80
N PHE A 328 9.11 -12.39 -11.79
CA PHE A 328 8.43 -12.83 -13.00
C PHE A 328 6.92 -12.62 -12.89
N LEU A 329 6.33 -12.10 -13.96
CA LEU A 329 4.88 -12.00 -14.14
C LEU A 329 4.42 -13.16 -15.02
N VAL A 330 3.47 -13.94 -14.53
CA VAL A 330 2.95 -15.16 -15.16
C VAL A 330 1.44 -14.96 -15.43
N GLU A 331 0.94 -15.57 -16.49
CA GLU A 331 -0.49 -15.52 -16.81
C GLU A 331 -1.31 -16.18 -15.69
N MET A 332 -2.46 -15.59 -15.37
CA MET A 332 -3.34 -16.07 -14.30
C MET A 332 -3.76 -17.52 -14.53
N GLY A 333 -3.62 -18.37 -13.51
CA GLY A 333 -3.93 -19.80 -13.57
C GLY A 333 -2.88 -20.67 -14.26
N SER A 334 -1.76 -20.11 -14.72
CA SER A 334 -0.68 -20.88 -15.37
C SER A 334 0.31 -21.42 -14.32
N VAL A 335 0.01 -22.56 -13.74
CA VAL A 335 0.95 -23.26 -12.82
C VAL A 335 2.25 -23.63 -13.54
N SER A 336 2.19 -24.06 -14.80
CA SER A 336 3.38 -24.33 -15.60
C SER A 336 4.28 -23.11 -15.78
N GLY A 337 3.65 -21.90 -15.93
CA GLY A 337 4.40 -20.65 -15.96
C GLY A 337 5.05 -20.30 -14.62
N LEU A 338 4.41 -20.62 -13.48
CA LEU A 338 5.03 -20.48 -12.16
C LEU A 338 6.27 -21.40 -12.02
N ILE A 339 6.16 -22.67 -12.44
CA ILE A 339 7.26 -23.63 -12.42
C ILE A 339 8.42 -23.15 -13.31
N GLU A 340 8.13 -22.67 -14.51
CA GLU A 340 9.14 -22.10 -15.40
C GLU A 340 9.83 -20.87 -14.76
N ALA A 341 9.06 -19.97 -14.11
CA ALA A 341 9.61 -18.82 -13.42
C ALA A 341 10.49 -19.21 -12.23
N ILE A 342 10.10 -20.24 -11.45
CA ILE A 342 10.90 -20.79 -10.35
C ILE A 342 12.24 -21.30 -10.87
N SER A 343 12.28 -21.99 -12.02
CA SER A 343 13.52 -22.51 -12.62
C SER A 343 14.50 -21.43 -13.08
N LYS A 344 14.05 -20.15 -13.18
CA LYS A 344 14.83 -19.00 -13.65
C LYS A 344 15.19 -18.02 -12.53
N LEU A 345 15.00 -18.38 -11.26
CA LEU A 345 15.24 -17.49 -10.12
C LEU A 345 16.69 -17.01 -9.99
N ASP A 346 17.65 -17.79 -10.47
CA ASP A 346 19.07 -17.45 -10.52
C ASP A 346 19.39 -16.23 -11.42
N GLN A 347 18.47 -15.87 -12.31
CA GLN A 347 18.58 -14.68 -13.17
C GLN A 347 18.19 -13.38 -12.46
N ILE A 348 17.58 -13.44 -11.28
CA ILE A 348 17.12 -12.27 -10.54
C ILE A 348 18.12 -11.91 -9.43
N ASP A 349 18.66 -10.70 -9.53
CA ASP A 349 19.54 -10.17 -8.49
C ASP A 349 18.72 -9.57 -7.33
N ARG A 350 18.96 -10.08 -6.12
CA ARG A 350 18.30 -9.63 -4.88
C ARG A 350 18.60 -8.17 -4.54
N VAL A 351 19.79 -7.68 -4.92
CA VAL A 351 20.16 -6.26 -4.74
C VAL A 351 19.24 -5.37 -5.56
N THR A 352 18.91 -5.77 -6.79
CA THR A 352 17.98 -5.04 -7.67
C THR A 352 16.59 -4.95 -7.07
N CYS A 353 16.10 -6.01 -6.40
CA CYS A 353 14.81 -5.98 -5.67
C CYS A 353 14.83 -4.92 -4.56
N ARG A 354 15.88 -4.92 -3.72
CA ARG A 354 16.04 -3.95 -2.64
C ARG A 354 16.19 -2.53 -3.15
N GLN A 355 16.97 -2.30 -4.20
CA GLN A 355 17.14 -0.97 -4.80
C GLN A 355 15.84 -0.42 -5.36
N GLN A 356 15.01 -1.24 -6.01
CA GLN A 356 13.69 -0.80 -6.46
C GLN A 356 12.81 -0.36 -5.29
N LEU A 357 12.80 -1.13 -4.20
CA LEU A 357 12.04 -0.75 -3.02
C LEU A 357 12.47 0.61 -2.47
N GLU A 358 13.78 0.79 -2.26
CA GLU A 358 14.34 2.02 -1.70
C GLU A 358 14.03 3.24 -2.56
N ALA A 359 14.11 3.08 -3.89
CA ALA A 359 13.87 4.15 -4.84
C ALA A 359 12.40 4.51 -5.04
N GLU A 360 11.45 3.60 -4.78
CA GLU A 360 10.05 3.80 -5.16
C GLU A 360 9.07 3.67 -3.99
N TYR A 361 9.42 2.90 -2.95
CA TYR A 361 8.50 2.50 -1.89
C TYR A 361 9.04 2.77 -0.47
N SER A 362 10.16 3.49 -0.31
CA SER A 362 10.62 3.95 1.01
C SER A 362 9.68 5.00 1.60
N LEU A 363 9.68 5.14 2.94
CA LEU A 363 8.89 6.18 3.61
C LEU A 363 9.27 7.59 3.14
N GLU A 364 10.55 7.83 2.83
CA GLU A 364 11.02 9.13 2.34
C GLU A 364 10.37 9.48 1.00
N VAL A 365 10.46 8.58 0.01
CA VAL A 365 9.90 8.77 -1.33
C VAL A 365 8.38 8.87 -1.29
N TRP A 366 7.73 8.06 -0.47
CA TRP A 366 6.27 8.12 -0.33
C TRP A 366 5.82 9.38 0.41
N GLY A 367 6.55 9.80 1.44
CA GLY A 367 6.33 11.06 2.14
C GLY A 367 6.41 12.27 1.20
N ASP A 368 7.35 12.29 0.24
CA ASP A 368 7.44 13.34 -0.79
C ASP A 368 6.19 13.38 -1.68
N ARG A 369 5.64 12.22 -2.03
CA ARG A 369 4.39 12.13 -2.82
C ARG A 369 3.19 12.63 -2.02
N LEU A 370 3.07 12.23 -0.74
CA LEU A 370 2.00 12.66 0.15
C LEU A 370 2.05 14.17 0.39
N GLU A 371 3.22 14.74 0.67
CA GLU A 371 3.42 16.16 0.89
C GLU A 371 3.01 16.98 -0.33
N LYS A 372 3.43 16.59 -1.54
CA LYS A 372 3.02 17.22 -2.80
C LYS A 372 1.50 17.15 -3.02
N TRP A 373 0.90 16.04 -2.69
CA TRP A 373 -0.55 15.86 -2.79
C TRP A 373 -1.29 16.77 -1.83
N PHE A 374 -0.87 16.85 -0.57
CA PHE A 374 -1.47 17.72 0.44
C PHE A 374 -1.28 19.20 0.11
N ASP A 375 -0.10 19.60 -0.36
CA ASP A 375 0.15 20.97 -0.86
C ASP A 375 -0.85 21.36 -1.94
N LYS A 376 -1.12 20.46 -2.89
CA LYS A 376 -2.08 20.67 -3.97
C LYS A 376 -3.50 20.84 -3.43
N LEU A 377 -3.94 19.94 -2.53
CA LEU A 377 -5.28 19.98 -1.95
C LEU A 377 -5.52 21.24 -1.12
N ILE A 378 -4.60 21.59 -0.23
CA ILE A 378 -4.71 22.78 0.63
C ILE A 378 -4.74 24.05 -0.23
N SER A 379 -3.87 24.12 -1.26
CA SER A 379 -3.81 25.29 -2.14
C SER A 379 -5.07 25.46 -2.99
N ASN A 380 -5.66 24.37 -3.47
CA ASN A 380 -6.90 24.40 -4.25
C ASN A 380 -8.10 24.76 -3.38
N TYR A 381 -8.16 24.21 -2.18
CA TYR A 381 -9.26 24.48 -1.23
C TYR A 381 -9.32 25.97 -0.84
N SER A 382 -8.16 26.57 -0.58
CA SER A 382 -8.05 28.00 -0.23
C SER A 382 -8.56 28.93 -1.35
N LYS A 383 -8.43 28.50 -2.63
CA LYS A 383 -8.92 29.30 -3.78
C LYS A 383 -10.44 29.22 -3.93
N THR A 384 -11.05 28.08 -3.57
CA THR A 384 -12.49 27.86 -3.71
C THR A 384 -13.31 28.59 -2.64
N GLN A 385 -12.73 28.87 -1.48
CA GLN A 385 -13.39 29.64 -0.41
C GLN A 385 -13.35 31.16 -0.62
N ILE A 386 -12.65 31.68 -1.62
CA ILE A 386 -12.55 33.12 -1.94
C ILE A 386 -13.66 33.57 -2.93
N ILE A 387 -14.51 32.65 -3.39
CA ILE A 387 -15.68 32.92 -4.23
C ILE A 387 -16.96 32.78 -3.38
#